data_c7dd5971400ebb42f7035c8a0da020dd
#
_entry.id   c7dd5971400ebb42f7035c8a0da020dd
#
_cell.length_a   1.000
_cell.length_b   1.000
_cell.length_c   1.000
_cell.angle_alpha   90.00
_cell.angle_beta   90.00
_cell.angle_gamma   90.00
#
_symmetry.space_group_name_H-M   'P 1'
#
loop_
_entity.id
_entity.type
_entity.pdbx_description
1 polymer ?
#
loop_
_entity_poly.entity_id
_entity_poly.type
_entity_poly.pdbx_seq_one_letter_code
_entity_poly.pdbx_strand_id
1 'polypeptide(L)'
;MNNMDVINAFPGYEYIDGKNIYRGDDLGKGGYVYAEPGMYGNVALLDVASMHPNSAINLNAFGEYTQNFKDILDTRIAIKRGDFDKAKHLFGGRLAKYLDDESSAAALAQALKIAINSVYGLTSANFDNPFRDVRNKNNIVALRGALFMRTLQDEIQKRGFKVAHIKTDSIKIPDAT
;
A
#
# COMPACT_ATOMS: atom_id res chain seq x y z
N MET A 1 0.33 13.73 12.14
CA MET A 1 0.36 14.25 10.75
C MET A 1 -0.99 14.83 10.42
N ASN A 2 -1.04 16.09 10.02
CA ASN A 2 -2.27 16.72 9.52
C ASN A 2 -2.56 16.21 8.10
N ASN A 3 -3.80 16.33 7.64
CA ASN A 3 -4.15 16.20 6.21
C ASN A 3 -3.20 16.98 5.26
N MET A 4 -2.46 17.95 5.80
CA MET A 4 -1.42 18.69 5.09
C MET A 4 -0.32 17.82 4.47
N ASP A 5 0.04 16.68 5.09
CA ASP A 5 1.09 15.84 4.50
C ASP A 5 0.63 15.15 3.22
N VAL A 6 -0.65 14.79 3.14
CA VAL A 6 -1.25 14.25 1.91
C VAL A 6 -1.38 15.36 0.86
N ILE A 7 -1.78 16.57 1.25
CA ILE A 7 -1.88 17.74 0.35
C ILE A 7 -0.51 18.11 -0.20
N ASN A 8 0.52 18.13 0.65
CA ASN A 8 1.88 18.46 0.22
C ASN A 8 2.49 17.39 -0.69
N ALA A 9 2.20 16.10 -0.43
CA ALA A 9 2.67 15.00 -1.26
C ALA A 9 1.92 14.87 -2.59
N PHE A 10 0.67 15.36 -2.65
CA PHE A 10 -0.20 15.29 -3.82
C PHE A 10 -0.86 16.66 -4.09
N PRO A 11 -0.10 17.62 -4.64
CA PRO A 11 -0.62 18.96 -4.96
C PRO A 11 -1.85 18.89 -5.84
N GLY A 12 -2.90 19.65 -5.49
CA GLY A 12 -4.18 19.64 -6.20
C GLY A 12 -5.18 18.60 -5.68
N TYR A 13 -4.86 17.85 -4.62
CA TYR A 13 -5.86 17.08 -3.91
C TYR A 13 -6.73 18.00 -3.06
N GLU A 14 -8.03 17.79 -3.13
CA GLU A 14 -9.04 18.53 -2.39
C GLU A 14 -10.08 17.59 -1.79
N TYR A 15 -10.55 17.92 -0.57
CA TYR A 15 -11.70 17.24 0.03
C TYR A 15 -12.90 18.19 0.01
N ILE A 16 -13.87 17.92 -0.87
CA ILE A 16 -15.03 18.79 -1.13
C ILE A 16 -16.31 17.96 -1.02
N ASP A 17 -17.25 18.41 -0.20
CA ASP A 17 -18.58 17.80 -0.02
C ASP A 17 -18.53 16.28 0.24
N GLY A 18 -17.59 15.83 1.06
CA GLY A 18 -17.45 14.41 1.41
C GLY A 18 -16.76 13.56 0.34
N LYS A 19 -16.21 14.18 -0.72
CA LYS A 19 -15.53 13.53 -1.83
C LYS A 19 -14.04 13.85 -1.85
N ASN A 20 -13.24 12.87 -2.27
CA ASN A 20 -11.81 12.99 -2.48
C ASN A 20 -11.52 13.34 -3.93
N ILE A 21 -11.41 14.62 -4.24
CA ILE A 21 -11.19 15.10 -5.62
C ILE A 21 -9.69 15.25 -5.88
N TYR A 22 -9.23 14.67 -6.96
CA TYR A 22 -7.85 14.80 -7.41
C TYR A 22 -7.77 14.72 -8.93
N ARG A 23 -7.18 15.76 -9.52
CA ARG A 23 -7.01 15.89 -10.99
C ARG A 23 -8.32 15.71 -11.77
N GLY A 24 -9.41 16.21 -11.22
CA GLY A 24 -10.75 16.18 -11.81
C GLY A 24 -11.55 14.91 -11.53
N ASP A 25 -10.98 13.87 -10.91
CA ASP A 25 -11.66 12.63 -10.59
C ASP A 25 -12.02 12.54 -9.10
N ASP A 26 -13.18 11.94 -8.80
CA ASP A 26 -13.52 11.49 -7.45
C ASP A 26 -12.88 10.13 -7.20
N LEU A 27 -11.89 10.09 -6.31
CA LEU A 27 -11.16 8.86 -5.99
C LEU A 27 -11.95 7.90 -5.08
N GLY A 28 -13.12 8.32 -4.60
CA GLY A 28 -13.91 7.54 -3.66
C GLY A 28 -13.32 7.49 -2.24
N LYS A 29 -13.80 6.53 -1.43
CA LYS A 29 -13.41 6.36 -0.02
C LYS A 29 -12.51 5.15 0.22
N GLY A 30 -12.16 4.43 -0.81
CA GLY A 30 -11.35 3.20 -0.76
C GLY A 30 -10.19 3.25 -1.74
N GLY A 31 -9.89 2.10 -2.36
CA GLY A 31 -8.91 2.04 -3.43
C GLY A 31 -9.43 2.66 -4.72
N TYR A 32 -8.55 3.32 -5.46
CA TYR A 32 -8.88 3.89 -6.77
C TYR A 32 -9.23 2.79 -7.78
N VAL A 33 -10.31 3.00 -8.52
CA VAL A 33 -10.78 2.11 -9.58
C VAL A 33 -10.97 2.90 -10.86
N TYR A 34 -10.39 2.40 -11.94
CA TYR A 34 -10.55 2.94 -13.29
C TYR A 34 -10.74 1.78 -14.26
N ALA A 35 -11.62 1.92 -15.22
CA ALA A 35 -11.82 0.93 -16.28
C ALA A 35 -12.13 1.63 -17.60
N GLU A 36 -11.44 1.23 -18.65
CA GLU A 36 -11.75 1.56 -20.02
C GLU A 36 -12.25 0.28 -20.71
N PRO A 37 -13.54 0.19 -21.04
CA PRO A 37 -14.09 -1.00 -21.67
C PRO A 37 -13.41 -1.30 -23.03
N GLY A 38 -13.14 -2.57 -23.30
CA GLY A 38 -12.53 -3.00 -24.57
C GLY A 38 -11.92 -4.38 -24.48
N MET A 39 -11.43 -4.85 -25.61
CA MET A 39 -10.59 -6.05 -25.72
C MET A 39 -9.14 -5.59 -25.92
N TYR A 40 -8.23 -6.11 -25.12
CA TYR A 40 -6.83 -5.72 -25.13
C TYR A 40 -5.93 -6.95 -25.25
N GLY A 41 -4.92 -6.88 -26.15
CA GLY A 41 -3.85 -7.85 -26.24
C GLY A 41 -2.59 -7.38 -25.52
N ASN A 42 -1.61 -8.26 -25.32
CA ASN A 42 -0.28 -7.94 -24.78
C ASN A 42 -0.31 -7.02 -23.54
N VAL A 43 -1.13 -7.39 -22.55
CA VAL A 43 -1.36 -6.54 -21.37
C VAL A 43 -0.31 -6.80 -20.31
N ALA A 44 0.48 -5.77 -19.98
CA ALA A 44 1.31 -5.80 -18.78
C ALA A 44 0.44 -5.56 -17.55
N LEU A 45 0.57 -6.43 -16.54
CA LEU A 45 -0.03 -6.27 -15.24
C LEU A 45 1.07 -5.88 -14.24
N LEU A 46 0.95 -4.69 -13.67
CA LEU A 46 1.80 -4.24 -12.58
C LEU A 46 1.00 -4.21 -11.29
N ASP A 47 1.63 -4.64 -10.20
CA ASP A 47 1.04 -4.67 -8.86
C ASP A 47 1.96 -3.94 -7.89
N VAL A 48 1.39 -3.03 -7.10
CA VAL A 48 2.14 -2.27 -6.10
C VAL A 48 2.33 -3.12 -4.85
N ALA A 49 3.56 -3.57 -4.63
CA ALA A 49 3.89 -4.41 -3.50
C ALA A 49 3.51 -3.76 -2.17
N SER A 50 2.62 -4.41 -1.42
CA SER A 50 2.22 -4.00 -0.06
C SER A 50 1.77 -2.53 0.01
N MET A 51 0.91 -2.09 -0.90
CA MET A 51 0.53 -0.67 -1.03
C MET A 51 0.01 -0.05 0.27
N HIS A 52 -0.94 -0.68 0.95
CA HIS A 52 -1.48 -0.15 2.20
C HIS A 52 -0.44 -0.11 3.34
N PRO A 53 0.33 -1.18 3.61
CA PRO A 53 1.43 -1.11 4.56
C PRO A 53 2.44 0.00 4.26
N ASN A 54 2.88 0.13 3.02
CA ASN A 54 3.80 1.19 2.61
C ASN A 54 3.17 2.59 2.72
N SER A 55 1.89 2.72 2.43
CA SER A 55 1.16 3.98 2.64
C SER A 55 1.12 4.36 4.13
N ALA A 56 0.85 3.41 5.02
CA ALA A 56 0.85 3.63 6.46
C ALA A 56 2.24 4.04 6.99
N ILE A 57 3.31 3.40 6.50
CA ILE A 57 4.69 3.74 6.84
C ILE A 57 5.03 5.18 6.38
N ASN A 58 4.72 5.50 5.13
CA ASN A 58 5.01 6.84 4.58
C ASN A 58 4.21 7.97 5.26
N LEU A 59 3.02 7.66 5.77
CA LEU A 59 2.22 8.58 6.56
C LEU A 59 2.69 8.66 8.03
N ASN A 60 3.67 7.85 8.44
CA ASN A 60 4.04 7.65 9.84
C ASN A 60 2.81 7.36 10.73
N ALA A 61 1.92 6.49 10.24
CA ALA A 61 0.63 6.23 10.89
C ALA A 61 0.75 5.60 12.28
N PHE A 62 1.86 4.97 12.58
CA PHE A 62 2.11 4.27 13.85
C PHE A 62 3.07 5.04 14.77
N GLY A 63 3.47 6.28 14.42
CA GLY A 63 4.37 7.10 15.23
C GLY A 63 5.68 6.38 15.55
N GLU A 64 6.01 6.24 16.84
CA GLU A 64 7.22 5.55 17.31
C GLU A 64 7.29 4.06 16.92
N TYR A 65 6.15 3.41 16.67
CA TYR A 65 6.08 2.01 16.25
C TYR A 65 6.23 1.80 14.74
N THR A 66 6.32 2.88 13.94
CA THR A 66 6.41 2.78 12.48
C THR A 66 7.64 1.99 12.03
N GLN A 67 8.79 2.15 12.72
CA GLN A 67 9.98 1.39 12.38
C GLN A 67 9.80 -0.12 12.66
N ASN A 68 9.20 -0.48 13.78
CA ASN A 68 8.91 -1.87 14.10
C ASN A 68 7.97 -2.51 13.06
N PHE A 69 6.96 -1.77 12.63
CA PHE A 69 6.04 -2.22 11.59
C PHE A 69 6.76 -2.40 10.24
N LYS A 70 7.65 -1.48 9.91
CA LYS A 70 8.48 -1.57 8.70
C LYS A 70 9.40 -2.80 8.76
N ASP A 71 10.03 -3.09 9.88
CA ASP A 71 10.91 -4.25 10.05
C ASP A 71 10.12 -5.57 9.85
N ILE A 72 8.89 -5.64 10.36
CA ILE A 72 8.00 -6.79 10.15
C ILE A 72 7.66 -6.95 8.66
N LEU A 73 7.33 -5.86 7.99
CA LEU A 73 7.04 -5.86 6.56
C LEU A 73 8.25 -6.28 5.73
N ASP A 74 9.42 -5.70 6.00
CA ASP A 74 10.65 -5.98 5.29
C ASP A 74 11.09 -7.45 5.48
N THR A 75 10.93 -7.99 6.70
CA THR A 75 11.19 -9.42 6.98
C THR A 75 10.30 -10.31 6.13
N ARG A 76 9.01 -10.03 6.07
CA ARG A 76 8.08 -10.80 5.23
C ARG A 76 8.46 -10.72 3.75
N ILE A 77 8.82 -9.54 3.26
CA ILE A 77 9.24 -9.35 1.86
C ILE A 77 10.52 -10.13 1.57
N ALA A 78 11.50 -10.09 2.46
CA ALA A 78 12.76 -10.82 2.33
C ALA A 78 12.51 -12.34 2.24
N ILE A 79 11.68 -12.90 3.14
CA ILE A 79 11.31 -14.32 3.10
C ILE A 79 10.65 -14.69 1.77
N LYS A 80 9.67 -13.89 1.30
CA LYS A 80 8.99 -14.13 0.01
C LYS A 80 9.91 -14.10 -1.20
N ARG A 81 11.02 -13.38 -1.12
CA ARG A 81 12.04 -13.29 -2.17
C ARG A 81 13.13 -14.36 -2.05
N GLY A 82 13.08 -15.21 -1.02
CA GLY A 82 14.11 -16.19 -0.73
C GLY A 82 15.39 -15.60 -0.14
N ASP A 83 15.35 -14.31 0.27
CA ASP A 83 16.49 -13.62 0.90
C ASP A 83 16.48 -13.88 2.41
N PHE A 84 16.78 -15.13 2.78
CA PHE A 84 16.76 -15.57 4.18
C PHE A 84 17.88 -14.94 5.00
N ASP A 85 19.03 -14.64 4.40
CA ASP A 85 20.12 -13.98 5.11
C ASP A 85 19.72 -12.59 5.55
N LYS A 86 19.10 -11.82 4.67
CA LYS A 86 18.53 -10.53 5.03
C LYS A 86 17.46 -10.67 6.11
N ALA A 87 16.52 -11.62 5.94
CA ALA A 87 15.44 -11.83 6.88
C ALA A 87 15.93 -12.16 8.30
N LYS A 88 17.02 -12.92 8.44
CA LYS A 88 17.63 -13.29 9.73
C LYS A 88 18.17 -12.09 10.52
N HIS A 89 18.58 -11.03 9.83
CA HIS A 89 19.15 -9.83 10.46
C HIS A 89 18.12 -8.75 10.78
N LEU A 90 16.98 -8.76 10.09
CA LEU A 90 15.91 -7.80 10.31
C LEU A 90 15.25 -8.00 11.69
N PHE A 91 14.60 -6.95 12.18
CA PHE A 91 13.93 -6.93 13.48
C PHE A 91 14.86 -7.36 14.63
N GLY A 92 16.15 -6.97 14.55
CA GLY A 92 17.17 -7.30 15.56
C GLY A 92 17.45 -8.79 15.68
N GLY A 93 17.24 -9.57 14.63
CA GLY A 93 17.47 -11.01 14.60
C GLY A 93 16.47 -11.87 15.38
N ARG A 94 15.41 -11.24 15.93
CA ARG A 94 14.42 -11.94 16.79
C ARG A 94 13.67 -13.08 16.11
N LEU A 95 13.58 -13.02 14.79
CA LEU A 95 12.85 -14.00 13.97
C LEU A 95 13.77 -15.05 13.34
N ALA A 96 15.09 -14.97 13.51
CA ALA A 96 16.07 -15.83 12.87
C ALA A 96 15.80 -17.33 13.13
N LYS A 97 15.41 -17.70 14.35
CA LYS A 97 15.11 -19.07 14.74
C LYS A 97 13.95 -19.75 13.99
N TYR A 98 13.14 -18.97 13.28
CA TYR A 98 12.03 -19.49 12.47
C TYR A 98 12.39 -19.59 10.99
N LEU A 99 13.66 -19.37 10.62
CA LEU A 99 14.16 -19.34 9.25
C LEU A 99 15.17 -20.46 8.98
N ASP A 100 15.16 -21.51 9.82
CA ASP A 100 16.10 -22.63 9.71
C ASP A 100 15.71 -23.61 8.58
N ASP A 101 14.44 -23.65 8.20
CA ASP A 101 13.93 -24.45 7.12
C ASP A 101 12.84 -23.70 6.33
N GLU A 102 12.59 -24.14 5.10
CA GLU A 102 11.66 -23.50 4.17
C GLU A 102 10.20 -23.51 4.67
N SER A 103 9.77 -24.59 5.33
CA SER A 103 8.41 -24.72 5.86
C SER A 103 8.16 -23.73 7.00
N SER A 104 9.10 -23.62 7.93
CA SER A 104 9.05 -22.66 9.03
C SER A 104 9.08 -21.23 8.52
N ALA A 105 9.90 -20.95 7.52
CA ALA A 105 9.97 -19.65 6.90
C ALA A 105 8.65 -19.27 6.19
N ALA A 106 8.02 -20.21 5.49
CA ALA A 106 6.70 -19.98 4.86
C ALA A 106 5.61 -19.72 5.92
N ALA A 107 5.59 -20.49 7.00
CA ALA A 107 4.67 -20.31 8.12
C ALA A 107 4.87 -18.93 8.78
N LEU A 108 6.12 -18.52 9.00
CA LEU A 108 6.45 -17.19 9.51
C LEU A 108 5.95 -16.09 8.56
N ALA A 109 6.21 -16.19 7.26
CA ALA A 109 5.74 -15.21 6.29
C ALA A 109 4.21 -15.06 6.29
N GLN A 110 3.47 -16.15 6.50
CA GLN A 110 2.01 -16.11 6.63
C GLN A 110 1.58 -15.45 7.95
N ALA A 111 2.23 -15.77 9.06
CA ALA A 111 1.96 -15.14 10.36
C ALA A 111 2.21 -13.62 10.30
N LEU A 112 3.32 -13.20 9.69
CA LEU A 112 3.64 -11.78 9.49
C LEU A 112 2.60 -11.07 8.59
N LYS A 113 2.09 -11.74 7.55
CA LYS A 113 0.99 -11.21 6.72
C LYS A 113 -0.26 -10.94 7.55
N ILE A 114 -0.63 -11.89 8.41
CA ILE A 114 -1.81 -11.73 9.29
C ILE A 114 -1.58 -10.55 10.25
N ALA A 115 -0.42 -10.48 10.90
CA ALA A 115 -0.08 -9.39 11.80
C ALA A 115 -0.15 -8.01 11.10
N ILE A 116 0.46 -7.88 9.92
CA ILE A 116 0.45 -6.63 9.11
C ILE A 116 -0.99 -6.22 8.79
N ASN A 117 -1.83 -7.15 8.34
CA ASN A 117 -3.21 -6.84 7.99
C ASN A 117 -4.06 -6.50 9.23
N SER A 118 -3.82 -7.17 10.36
CA SER A 118 -4.50 -6.88 11.62
C SER A 118 -4.17 -5.49 12.14
N VAL A 119 -2.90 -5.11 12.13
CA VAL A 119 -2.48 -3.76 12.55
C VAL A 119 -3.10 -2.70 11.63
N TYR A 120 -3.10 -2.91 10.31
CA TYR A 120 -3.79 -2.02 9.37
C TYR A 120 -5.29 -1.90 9.69
N GLY A 121 -5.97 -3.03 9.94
CA GLY A 121 -7.38 -3.04 10.33
C GLY A 121 -7.65 -2.28 11.63
N LEU A 122 -6.76 -2.40 12.62
CA LEU A 122 -6.88 -1.69 13.90
C LEU A 122 -6.76 -0.17 13.75
N THR A 123 -6.02 0.33 12.76
CA THR A 123 -5.90 1.79 12.52
C THR A 123 -7.24 2.46 12.19
N SER A 124 -8.17 1.71 11.60
CA SER A 124 -9.51 2.18 11.20
C SER A 124 -10.64 1.64 12.08
N ALA A 125 -10.32 0.88 13.12
CA ALA A 125 -11.32 0.29 14.02
C ALA A 125 -12.09 1.36 14.81
N ASN A 126 -13.37 1.09 15.11
CA ASN A 126 -14.24 2.02 15.84
C ASN A 126 -14.07 1.96 17.37
N PHE A 127 -13.29 1.00 17.85
CA PHE A 127 -12.99 0.85 19.28
C PHE A 127 -11.59 1.38 19.60
N ASP A 128 -11.37 1.78 20.84
CA ASP A 128 -10.09 2.31 21.30
C ASP A 128 -9.03 1.20 21.33
N ASN A 129 -7.90 1.46 20.68
CA ASN A 129 -6.74 0.57 20.65
C ASN A 129 -5.47 1.40 20.38
N PRO A 130 -4.27 0.87 20.70
CA PRO A 130 -3.01 1.63 20.56
C PRO A 130 -2.67 2.02 19.11
N PHE A 131 -3.27 1.37 18.12
CA PHE A 131 -3.02 1.60 16.69
C PHE A 131 -4.08 2.48 16.04
N ARG A 132 -5.12 2.86 16.78
CA ARG A 132 -6.15 3.75 16.27
C ARG A 132 -5.58 5.13 16.00
N ASP A 133 -5.61 5.52 14.75
CA ASP A 133 -5.25 6.86 14.32
C ASP A 133 -6.51 7.64 13.95
N VAL A 134 -6.77 8.73 14.68
CA VAL A 134 -7.92 9.61 14.43
C VAL A 134 -7.90 10.22 13.01
N ARG A 135 -6.73 10.27 12.38
CA ARG A 135 -6.54 10.72 11.00
C ARG A 135 -7.11 9.74 9.98
N ASN A 136 -7.29 8.47 10.35
CA ASN A 136 -7.81 7.43 9.46
C ASN A 136 -9.34 7.39 9.41
N LYS A 137 -10.02 8.40 9.98
CA LYS A 137 -11.49 8.51 9.91
C LYS A 137 -12.02 8.47 8.49
N ASN A 138 -11.23 8.94 7.53
CA ASN A 138 -11.56 8.96 6.11
C ASN A 138 -10.75 7.93 5.31
N ASN A 139 -10.25 6.87 5.98
CA ASN A 139 -9.41 5.85 5.34
C ASN A 139 -8.17 6.45 4.63
N ILE A 140 -7.45 7.30 5.34
CA ILE A 140 -6.31 8.08 4.79
C ILE A 140 -5.22 7.18 4.18
N VAL A 141 -5.04 5.96 4.70
CA VAL A 141 -4.07 5.00 4.18
C VAL A 141 -4.49 4.53 2.78
N ALA A 142 -5.77 4.19 2.60
CA ALA A 142 -6.30 3.82 1.29
C ALA A 142 -6.31 5.03 0.34
N LEU A 143 -6.69 6.22 0.84
CA LEU A 143 -6.65 7.46 0.06
C LEU A 143 -5.25 7.75 -0.48
N ARG A 144 -4.20 7.60 0.32
CA ARG A 144 -2.82 7.79 -0.15
C ARG A 144 -2.49 6.82 -1.29
N GLY A 145 -2.92 5.57 -1.19
CA GLY A 145 -2.79 4.59 -2.27
C GLY A 145 -3.55 5.02 -3.53
N ALA A 146 -4.78 5.50 -3.39
CA ALA A 146 -5.60 5.98 -4.50
C ALA A 146 -4.96 7.19 -5.22
N LEU A 147 -4.44 8.16 -4.46
CA LEU A 147 -3.71 9.31 -4.98
C LEU A 147 -2.46 8.89 -5.76
N PHE A 148 -1.70 7.94 -5.21
CA PHE A 148 -0.54 7.37 -5.88
C PHE A 148 -0.93 6.70 -7.20
N MET A 149 -1.96 5.84 -7.21
CA MET A 149 -2.40 5.13 -8.42
C MET A 149 -2.94 6.09 -9.48
N ARG A 150 -3.64 7.14 -9.08
CA ARG A 150 -4.10 8.18 -10.02
C ARG A 150 -2.94 8.96 -10.63
N THR A 151 -1.92 9.26 -9.82
CA THR A 151 -0.69 9.89 -10.30
C THR A 151 0.06 8.97 -11.26
N LEU A 152 0.17 7.68 -10.92
CA LEU A 152 0.82 6.67 -11.76
C LEU A 152 0.12 6.53 -13.13
N GLN A 153 -1.22 6.55 -13.14
CA GLN A 153 -2.00 6.55 -14.38
C GLN A 153 -1.57 7.69 -15.30
N ASP A 154 -1.51 8.92 -14.79
CA ASP A 154 -1.11 10.07 -15.59
C ASP A 154 0.32 9.96 -16.12
N GLU A 155 1.24 9.48 -15.29
CA GLU A 155 2.64 9.32 -15.70
C GLU A 155 2.81 8.26 -16.80
N ILE A 156 2.00 7.18 -16.76
CA ILE A 156 1.98 6.17 -17.81
C ILE A 156 1.38 6.74 -19.10
N GLN A 157 0.27 7.47 -18.99
CA GLN A 157 -0.40 8.09 -20.14
C GLN A 157 0.47 9.20 -20.80
N LYS A 158 1.17 10.01 -20.01
CA LYS A 158 2.13 11.00 -20.51
C LYS A 158 3.28 10.37 -21.30
N ARG A 159 3.65 9.14 -21.00
CA ARG A 159 4.67 8.37 -21.75
C ARG A 159 4.11 7.69 -23.01
N GLY A 160 2.86 7.94 -23.35
CA GLY A 160 2.21 7.43 -24.56
C GLY A 160 1.56 6.06 -24.41
N PHE A 161 1.56 5.47 -23.22
CA PHE A 161 0.88 4.19 -23.00
C PHE A 161 -0.58 4.40 -22.61
N LYS A 162 -1.41 3.42 -22.97
CA LYS A 162 -2.81 3.36 -22.56
C LYS A 162 -2.92 2.64 -21.21
N VAL A 163 -3.85 3.08 -20.37
CA VAL A 163 -4.24 2.36 -19.14
C VAL A 163 -5.64 1.80 -19.35
N ALA A 164 -5.78 0.49 -19.30
CA ALA A 164 -7.06 -0.18 -19.51
C ALA A 164 -7.84 -0.37 -18.19
N HIS A 165 -7.13 -0.63 -17.09
CA HIS A 165 -7.80 -0.91 -15.83
C HIS A 165 -6.87 -0.63 -14.64
N ILE A 166 -7.45 -0.06 -13.59
CA ILE A 166 -6.83 0.06 -12.26
C ILE A 166 -7.80 -0.51 -11.24
N LYS A 167 -7.30 -1.32 -10.33
CA LYS A 167 -8.07 -1.79 -9.18
C LYS A 167 -7.18 -1.78 -7.94
N THR A 168 -7.39 -0.79 -7.11
CA THR A 168 -6.70 -0.58 -5.82
C THR A 168 -5.17 -0.47 -6.00
N ASP A 169 -4.44 -1.56 -6.10
CA ASP A 169 -2.99 -1.67 -6.16
C ASP A 169 -2.45 -2.24 -7.48
N SER A 170 -3.33 -2.61 -8.39
CA SER A 170 -2.95 -3.16 -9.69
C SER A 170 -3.33 -2.25 -10.85
N ILE A 171 -2.48 -2.22 -11.88
CA ILE A 171 -2.68 -1.46 -13.11
C ILE A 171 -2.41 -2.34 -14.32
N LYS A 172 -3.29 -2.27 -15.32
CA LYS A 172 -3.19 -3.00 -16.59
C LYS A 172 -2.90 -2.04 -17.72
N ILE A 173 -1.80 -2.30 -18.43
CA ILE A 173 -1.26 -1.44 -19.47
C ILE A 173 -1.19 -2.27 -20.76
N PRO A 174 -2.07 -2.03 -21.73
CA PRO A 174 -1.99 -2.69 -23.04
C PRO A 174 -0.73 -2.27 -23.79
N ASP A 175 -0.21 -3.20 -24.59
CA ASP A 175 0.92 -2.97 -25.51
C ASP A 175 2.16 -2.33 -24.85
N ALA A 176 2.41 -2.68 -23.59
CA ALA A 176 3.54 -2.16 -22.80
C ALA A 176 4.82 -3.02 -22.93
N THR A 177 5.00 -3.69 -24.05
CA THR A 177 6.17 -4.54 -24.36
C THR A 177 7.09 -3.87 -25.35
#